data_7354662a7acd0d9c5c7eea812976d411
#
_entry.id   7354662a7acd0d9c5c7eea812976d411
#
_cell.length_a   1.000
_cell.length_b   1.000
_cell.length_c   1.000
_cell.angle_alpha   90.00
_cell.angle_beta   90.00
_cell.angle_gamma   90.00
#
_symmetry.space_group_name_H-M   'P 1'
#
loop_
_entity.id
_entity.type
_entity.pdbx_description
1 polymer ?
#
loop_
_entity_poly.entity_id
_entity_poly.type
_entity_poly.pdbx_seq_one_letter_code
_entity_poly.pdbx_strand_id
1 'polypeptide(L)'
;KNKTTTDATKSCVTPPDFGYTSAATINAAAAQGEVDLTADIFGPDLGSAVIGCNPNKAGCACQQKILKTVEQLASVKLAAFVKCKKAVLAGGATSAERLRECVSDDGTPGSIADDAKGKIAKTVGALNAAITKSCNPPGSAFPGTCTSLSGSTLGACLDRQVECRVCQIINEMDGI
;
A
#
# COMPACT_ATOMS: atom_id res chain seq x y z
N LYS A 1 -6.91 7.30 -14.90
CA LYS A 1 -6.67 6.37 -16.05
C LYS A 1 -6.14 7.12 -17.27
N ASN A 2 -6.78 8.20 -17.71
CA ASN A 2 -6.32 8.95 -18.90
C ASN A 2 -4.93 9.60 -18.73
N LYS A 3 -4.62 10.06 -17.51
CA LYS A 3 -3.31 10.70 -17.24
C LYS A 3 -2.15 9.72 -17.41
N THR A 4 -2.25 8.52 -16.84
CA THR A 4 -1.21 7.48 -16.96
C THR A 4 -0.92 7.15 -18.43
N THR A 5 -1.96 6.97 -19.24
CA THR A 5 -1.84 6.72 -20.67
C THR A 5 -1.17 7.88 -21.41
N THR A 6 -1.60 9.12 -21.09
CA THR A 6 -1.01 10.32 -21.71
C THR A 6 0.46 10.49 -21.36
N ASP A 7 0.80 10.27 -20.08
CA ASP A 7 2.19 10.38 -19.60
C ASP A 7 3.07 9.29 -20.22
N ALA A 8 2.57 8.05 -20.34
CA ALA A 8 3.27 6.96 -21.02
C ALA A 8 3.57 7.28 -22.48
N THR A 9 2.57 7.76 -23.23
CA THR A 9 2.75 8.13 -24.66
C THR A 9 3.77 9.26 -24.84
N LYS A 10 3.83 10.21 -23.91
CA LYS A 10 4.75 11.35 -24.01
C LYS A 10 6.17 11.03 -23.58
N SER A 11 6.33 10.21 -22.54
CA SER A 11 7.61 10.05 -21.85
C SER A 11 8.25 8.67 -22.02
N CYS A 12 7.51 7.69 -22.52
CA CYS A 12 7.98 6.32 -22.71
C CYS A 12 7.90 5.90 -24.18
N VAL A 13 8.42 6.71 -25.07
CA VAL A 13 8.43 6.44 -26.53
C VAL A 13 9.23 5.18 -26.86
N THR A 14 10.33 4.96 -26.15
CA THR A 14 11.13 3.74 -26.21
C THR A 14 11.22 3.18 -24.79
N PRO A 15 10.34 2.25 -24.41
CA PRO A 15 10.36 1.68 -23.07
C PRO A 15 11.64 0.86 -22.86
N PRO A 16 12.14 0.79 -21.62
CA PRO A 16 13.26 -0.08 -21.27
C PRO A 16 12.85 -1.56 -21.33
N ASP A 17 13.83 -2.45 -21.50
CA ASP A 17 13.61 -3.90 -21.55
C ASP A 17 13.25 -4.52 -20.17
N PHE A 18 13.31 -3.75 -19.09
CA PHE A 18 13.03 -4.20 -17.74
C PHE A 18 12.31 -3.11 -16.93
N GLY A 19 11.58 -3.54 -15.88
CA GLY A 19 10.90 -2.60 -14.97
C GLY A 19 9.87 -1.71 -15.66
N TYR A 20 9.29 -2.20 -16.74
CA TYR A 20 8.27 -1.49 -17.52
C TYR A 20 7.11 -2.43 -17.86
N THR A 21 5.92 -1.91 -17.65
CA THR A 21 4.68 -2.50 -18.16
C THR A 21 3.82 -1.42 -18.81
N SER A 22 2.72 -1.82 -19.46
CA SER A 22 1.84 -0.87 -20.11
C SER A 22 1.07 0.01 -19.11
N ALA A 23 0.68 1.20 -19.52
CA ALA A 23 -0.22 2.06 -18.72
C ALA A 23 -1.54 1.36 -18.33
N ALA A 24 -2.03 0.45 -19.17
CA ALA A 24 -3.21 -0.36 -18.88
C ALA A 24 -2.93 -1.34 -17.73
N THR A 25 -1.79 -2.03 -17.75
CA THR A 25 -1.35 -2.95 -16.68
C THR A 25 -1.19 -2.20 -15.36
N ILE A 26 -0.53 -1.06 -15.36
CA ILE A 26 -0.35 -0.21 -14.15
C ILE A 26 -1.70 0.19 -13.56
N ASN A 27 -2.63 0.65 -14.40
CA ASN A 27 -3.96 1.04 -13.93
C ASN A 27 -4.78 -0.16 -13.41
N ALA A 28 -4.64 -1.34 -14.03
CA ALA A 28 -5.29 -2.56 -13.58
C ALA A 28 -4.73 -3.04 -12.24
N ALA A 29 -3.40 -3.12 -12.12
CA ALA A 29 -2.71 -3.51 -10.88
C ALA A 29 -3.08 -2.59 -9.70
N ALA A 30 -3.08 -1.27 -9.93
CA ALA A 30 -3.46 -0.32 -8.89
C ALA A 30 -4.93 -0.49 -8.45
N ALA A 31 -5.86 -0.66 -9.41
CA ALA A 31 -7.28 -0.84 -9.09
C ALA A 31 -7.55 -2.19 -8.40
N GLN A 32 -6.93 -3.27 -8.86
CA GLN A 32 -7.07 -4.59 -8.24
C GLN A 32 -6.43 -4.61 -6.85
N GLY A 33 -5.25 -4.03 -6.71
CA GLY A 33 -4.56 -3.95 -5.42
C GLY A 33 -5.35 -3.20 -4.35
N GLU A 34 -6.13 -2.17 -4.71
CA GLU A 34 -7.04 -1.48 -3.79
C GLU A 34 -8.20 -2.39 -3.34
N VAL A 35 -8.80 -3.12 -4.28
CA VAL A 35 -9.87 -4.08 -3.99
C VAL A 35 -9.37 -5.19 -3.08
N ASP A 36 -8.22 -5.75 -3.39
CA ASP A 36 -7.61 -6.84 -2.64
C ASP A 36 -7.19 -6.40 -1.23
N LEU A 37 -6.58 -5.21 -1.09
CA LEU A 37 -6.23 -4.66 0.23
C LEU A 37 -7.49 -4.46 1.09
N THR A 38 -8.57 -4.00 0.47
CA THR A 38 -9.85 -3.85 1.17
C THR A 38 -10.38 -5.21 1.63
N ALA A 39 -10.29 -6.24 0.79
CA ALA A 39 -10.70 -7.61 1.14
C ALA A 39 -9.80 -8.22 2.23
N ASP A 40 -8.51 -7.96 2.23
CA ASP A 40 -7.58 -8.41 3.30
C ASP A 40 -7.96 -7.82 4.67
N ILE A 41 -8.45 -6.57 4.70
CA ILE A 41 -8.82 -5.86 5.92
C ILE A 41 -10.22 -6.25 6.40
N PHE A 42 -11.19 -6.26 5.49
CA PHE A 42 -12.61 -6.43 5.82
C PHE A 42 -13.17 -7.82 5.49
N GLY A 43 -12.37 -8.71 4.90
CA GLY A 43 -12.84 -10.00 4.39
C GLY A 43 -13.49 -9.86 3.00
N PRO A 44 -13.80 -11.02 2.38
CA PRO A 44 -14.32 -11.06 1.01
C PRO A 44 -15.77 -10.56 0.88
N ASP A 45 -16.54 -10.58 1.98
CA ASP A 45 -17.93 -10.12 2.00
C ASP A 45 -18.02 -8.72 2.62
N LEU A 46 -17.76 -7.72 1.80
CA LEU A 46 -17.84 -6.31 2.23
C LEU A 46 -19.25 -5.90 2.65
N GLY A 47 -20.29 -6.57 2.12
CA GLY A 47 -21.67 -6.26 2.45
C GLY A 47 -22.01 -6.51 3.91
N SER A 48 -21.43 -7.57 4.49
CA SER A 48 -21.58 -7.89 5.91
C SER A 48 -20.52 -7.25 6.81
N ALA A 49 -19.35 -6.93 6.26
CA ALA A 49 -18.22 -6.39 7.00
C ALA A 49 -18.34 -4.87 7.28
N VAL A 50 -18.96 -4.12 6.38
CA VAL A 50 -19.08 -2.67 6.51
C VAL A 50 -20.10 -2.31 7.58
N ILE A 51 -19.66 -1.56 8.58
CA ILE A 51 -20.51 -1.09 9.69
C ILE A 51 -21.22 0.18 9.28
N GLY A 52 -22.56 0.12 9.19
CA GLY A 52 -23.40 1.29 8.96
C GLY A 52 -23.27 2.31 10.12
N CYS A 53 -23.16 3.59 9.78
CA CYS A 53 -23.01 4.66 10.78
C CYS A 53 -24.28 4.88 11.61
N ASN A 54 -25.39 4.31 11.25
CA ASN A 54 -26.63 4.31 12.01
C ASN A 54 -27.10 2.85 12.17
N PRO A 55 -27.19 2.30 13.40
CA PRO A 55 -27.00 2.99 14.69
C PRO A 55 -25.54 3.02 15.21
N ASN A 56 -24.58 2.29 14.61
CA ASN A 56 -23.24 2.10 15.17
C ASN A 56 -22.23 3.16 14.71
N LYS A 57 -22.37 4.38 15.24
CA LYS A 57 -21.45 5.49 14.88
C LYS A 57 -19.98 5.21 15.24
N ALA A 58 -19.72 4.55 16.36
CA ALA A 58 -18.35 4.29 16.81
C ALA A 58 -17.64 3.27 15.91
N GLY A 59 -18.28 2.16 15.58
CA GLY A 59 -17.73 1.16 14.66
C GLY A 59 -17.49 1.71 13.27
N CYS A 60 -18.46 2.47 12.74
CA CYS A 60 -18.31 3.14 11.45
C CYS A 60 -17.12 4.12 11.45
N ALA A 61 -16.98 4.97 12.46
CA ALA A 61 -15.87 5.92 12.57
C ALA A 61 -14.52 5.22 12.68
N CYS A 62 -14.47 4.08 13.40
CA CYS A 62 -13.29 3.23 13.47
C CYS A 62 -12.90 2.74 12.07
N GLN A 63 -13.81 2.09 11.34
CA GLN A 63 -13.54 1.57 10.01
C GLN A 63 -13.07 2.66 9.04
N GLN A 64 -13.78 3.78 8.97
CA GLN A 64 -13.42 4.90 8.10
C GLN A 64 -12.03 5.46 8.41
N LYS A 65 -11.71 5.60 9.70
CA LYS A 65 -10.41 6.17 10.10
C LYS A 65 -9.26 5.23 9.79
N ILE A 66 -9.43 3.93 10.03
CA ILE A 66 -8.41 2.93 9.74
C ILE A 66 -8.22 2.79 8.24
N LEU A 67 -9.29 2.63 7.45
CA LEU A 67 -9.19 2.53 5.99
C LEU A 67 -8.40 3.70 5.41
N LYS A 68 -8.77 4.93 5.76
CA LYS A 68 -8.03 6.12 5.30
C LYS A 68 -6.55 6.08 5.65
N THR A 69 -6.19 5.57 6.83
CA THR A 69 -4.78 5.55 7.26
C THR A 69 -4.01 4.42 6.56
N VAL A 70 -4.65 3.29 6.32
CA VAL A 70 -4.11 2.17 5.54
C VAL A 70 -3.84 2.57 4.08
N GLU A 71 -4.79 3.23 3.43
CA GLU A 71 -4.63 3.79 2.07
C GLU A 71 -3.45 4.79 2.03
N GLN A 72 -3.34 5.64 3.03
CA GLN A 72 -2.21 6.56 3.15
C GLN A 72 -0.89 5.83 3.31
N LEU A 73 -0.84 4.75 4.09
CA LEU A 73 0.36 3.92 4.29
C LEU A 73 0.77 3.25 2.99
N ALA A 74 -0.16 2.65 2.25
CA ALA A 74 0.11 2.07 0.93
C ALA A 74 0.67 3.12 -0.04
N SER A 75 0.06 4.30 -0.08
CA SER A 75 0.51 5.42 -0.92
C SER A 75 1.92 5.88 -0.57
N VAL A 76 2.28 5.95 0.70
CA VAL A 76 3.63 6.37 1.13
C VAL A 76 4.67 5.32 0.78
N LYS A 77 4.37 4.01 0.95
CA LYS A 77 5.26 2.91 0.56
C LYS A 77 5.47 2.89 -0.97
N LEU A 78 4.40 2.99 -1.76
CA LEU A 78 4.51 3.08 -3.23
C LEU A 78 5.32 4.32 -3.67
N ALA A 79 5.13 5.47 -3.04
CA ALA A 79 5.90 6.67 -3.35
C ALA A 79 7.39 6.53 -3.02
N ALA A 80 7.73 5.79 -1.95
CA ALA A 80 9.11 5.46 -1.63
C ALA A 80 9.75 4.58 -2.72
N PHE A 81 9.05 3.53 -3.15
CA PHE A 81 9.48 2.70 -4.28
C PHE A 81 9.71 3.53 -5.55
N VAL A 82 8.74 4.34 -5.97
CA VAL A 82 8.85 5.17 -7.18
C VAL A 82 10.05 6.11 -7.11
N LYS A 83 10.32 6.66 -5.93
CA LYS A 83 11.49 7.52 -5.72
C LYS A 83 12.80 6.73 -5.86
N CYS A 84 12.89 5.56 -5.25
CA CYS A 84 14.04 4.65 -5.37
C CYS A 84 14.25 4.26 -6.84
N LYS A 85 13.20 3.77 -7.52
CA LYS A 85 13.22 3.41 -8.94
C LYS A 85 13.78 4.55 -9.80
N LYS A 86 13.31 5.78 -9.58
CA LYS A 86 13.85 6.95 -10.31
C LYS A 86 15.35 7.16 -10.09
N ALA A 87 15.82 7.02 -8.86
CA ALA A 87 17.24 7.17 -8.54
C ALA A 87 18.09 6.06 -9.18
N VAL A 88 17.63 4.83 -9.09
CA VAL A 88 18.28 3.64 -9.67
C VAL A 88 18.39 3.77 -11.21
N LEU A 89 17.31 4.16 -11.88
CA LEU A 89 17.30 4.37 -13.33
C LEU A 89 18.19 5.55 -13.74
N ALA A 90 18.17 6.65 -13.02
CA ALA A 90 19.05 7.80 -13.26
C ALA A 90 20.53 7.45 -13.03
N GLY A 91 20.82 6.49 -12.16
CA GLY A 91 22.14 5.91 -11.94
C GLY A 91 22.61 4.93 -13.01
N GLY A 92 21.85 4.73 -14.09
CA GLY A 92 22.24 3.89 -15.21
C GLY A 92 21.99 2.40 -15.00
N ALA A 93 20.98 2.02 -14.20
CA ALA A 93 20.62 0.60 -14.06
C ALA A 93 20.26 -0.03 -15.40
N THR A 94 20.76 -1.24 -15.62
CA THR A 94 20.60 -2.02 -16.86
C THR A 94 19.86 -3.34 -16.64
N SER A 95 19.35 -3.58 -15.42
CA SER A 95 18.63 -4.82 -15.11
C SER A 95 17.58 -4.62 -14.01
N ALA A 96 16.59 -5.50 -13.98
CA ALA A 96 15.54 -5.54 -12.95
C ALA A 96 16.11 -5.81 -11.55
N GLU A 97 17.25 -6.46 -11.41
CA GLU A 97 17.93 -6.75 -10.14
C GLU A 97 18.14 -5.46 -9.32
N ARG A 98 18.57 -4.40 -9.99
CA ARG A 98 18.75 -3.10 -9.35
C ARG A 98 17.44 -2.47 -8.86
N LEU A 99 16.30 -2.82 -9.45
CA LEU A 99 14.99 -2.38 -8.98
C LEU A 99 14.50 -3.18 -7.77
N ARG A 100 14.89 -4.47 -7.66
CA ARG A 100 14.59 -5.30 -6.49
C ARG A 100 15.21 -4.76 -5.21
N GLU A 101 16.35 -4.08 -5.30
CA GLU A 101 16.95 -3.39 -4.16
C GLU A 101 16.00 -2.35 -3.54
N CYS A 102 15.09 -1.79 -4.33
CA CYS A 102 14.11 -0.82 -3.84
C CYS A 102 13.02 -1.41 -2.95
N VAL A 103 12.79 -2.72 -3.03
CA VAL A 103 11.82 -3.47 -2.20
C VAL A 103 12.51 -4.38 -1.18
N SER A 104 13.82 -4.34 -1.09
CA SER A 104 14.61 -5.14 -0.15
C SER A 104 14.33 -4.73 1.29
N ASP A 105 14.25 -5.72 2.18
CA ASP A 105 14.06 -5.55 3.63
C ASP A 105 15.35 -5.29 4.40
N ASP A 106 16.51 -5.31 3.72
CA ASP A 106 17.82 -5.15 4.32
C ASP A 106 18.21 -3.70 4.63
N GLY A 107 17.32 -2.75 4.36
CA GLY A 107 17.56 -1.32 4.59
C GLY A 107 18.54 -0.71 3.58
N THR A 108 18.68 -1.30 2.40
CA THR A 108 19.43 -0.69 1.28
C THR A 108 19.06 0.79 1.13
N PRO A 109 20.05 1.71 1.05
CA PRO A 109 19.79 3.13 1.00
C PRO A 109 18.83 3.53 -0.13
N GLY A 110 17.72 4.17 0.23
CA GLY A 110 16.66 4.60 -0.67
C GLY A 110 15.55 3.57 -0.89
N SER A 111 15.66 2.32 -0.40
CA SER A 111 14.60 1.31 -0.42
C SER A 111 13.38 1.73 0.40
N ILE A 112 12.29 0.97 0.31
CA ILE A 112 11.09 1.16 1.15
C ILE A 112 11.48 1.00 2.63
N ALA A 113 12.28 -0.01 2.96
CA ALA A 113 12.70 -0.32 4.33
C ALA A 113 13.63 0.74 4.96
N ASP A 114 14.42 1.45 4.14
CA ASP A 114 15.28 2.54 4.61
C ASP A 114 14.48 3.69 5.24
N ASP A 115 13.29 3.98 4.69
CA ASP A 115 12.41 5.08 5.11
C ASP A 115 13.18 6.36 5.53
N ALA A 116 14.21 6.73 4.77
CA ALA A 116 15.18 7.78 5.09
C ALA A 116 14.57 9.13 5.56
N LYS A 117 13.28 9.35 5.30
CA LYS A 117 12.53 10.53 5.73
C LYS A 117 11.56 10.26 6.89
N GLY A 118 11.50 9.03 7.39
CA GLY A 118 10.62 8.63 8.48
C GLY A 118 9.11 8.75 8.14
N LYS A 119 8.74 8.77 6.86
CA LYS A 119 7.35 8.96 6.46
C LYS A 119 6.51 7.71 6.69
N ILE A 120 7.08 6.54 6.43
CA ILE A 120 6.41 5.25 6.66
C ILE A 120 6.22 5.08 8.16
N ALA A 121 7.29 5.22 8.95
CA ALA A 121 7.24 5.14 10.41
C ALA A 121 6.22 6.12 11.02
N LYS A 122 6.16 7.36 10.53
CA LYS A 122 5.16 8.35 10.94
C LYS A 122 3.74 7.89 10.63
N THR A 123 3.51 7.28 9.47
CA THR A 123 2.18 6.83 9.06
C THR A 123 1.75 5.58 9.84
N VAL A 124 2.67 4.66 10.14
CA VAL A 124 2.44 3.53 11.05
C VAL A 124 2.10 4.04 12.47
N GLY A 125 2.79 5.05 12.96
CA GLY A 125 2.45 5.71 14.20
C GLY A 125 1.03 6.32 14.20
N ALA A 126 0.64 6.93 13.08
CA ALA A 126 -0.73 7.46 12.92
C ALA A 126 -1.78 6.35 12.86
N LEU A 127 -1.48 5.20 12.26
CA LEU A 127 -2.34 4.01 12.25
C LEU A 127 -2.57 3.50 13.67
N ASN A 128 -1.52 3.32 14.45
CA ASN A 128 -1.61 2.88 15.84
C ASN A 128 -2.39 3.87 16.71
N ALA A 129 -2.18 5.17 16.52
CA ALA A 129 -2.94 6.21 17.21
C ALA A 129 -4.43 6.21 16.82
N ALA A 130 -4.74 5.97 15.54
CA ALA A 130 -6.11 5.85 15.06
C ALA A 130 -6.83 4.64 15.69
N ILE A 131 -6.17 3.49 15.76
CA ILE A 131 -6.69 2.28 16.42
C ILE A 131 -7.03 2.60 17.87
N THR A 132 -6.08 3.15 18.61
CA THR A 132 -6.25 3.46 20.05
C THR A 132 -7.39 4.44 20.29
N LYS A 133 -7.53 5.46 19.45
CA LYS A 133 -8.52 6.54 19.66
C LYS A 133 -9.91 6.22 19.16
N SER A 134 -10.02 5.45 18.07
CA SER A 134 -11.27 5.33 17.33
C SER A 134 -11.87 3.93 17.37
N CYS A 135 -11.10 2.92 17.75
CA CYS A 135 -11.50 1.53 17.69
C CYS A 135 -11.57 0.89 19.09
N ASN A 136 -12.69 1.05 19.77
CA ASN A 136 -12.90 0.42 21.07
C ASN A 136 -14.34 -0.14 21.16
N PRO A 137 -14.53 -1.48 21.22
CA PRO A 137 -13.54 -2.56 21.09
C PRO A 137 -13.12 -2.78 19.62
N PRO A 138 -11.83 -3.00 19.36
CA PRO A 138 -11.29 -2.96 18.00
C PRO A 138 -11.56 -4.21 17.15
N GLY A 139 -11.64 -5.38 17.73
CA GLY A 139 -11.49 -6.66 17.02
C GLY A 139 -12.64 -7.03 16.08
N SER A 140 -13.87 -6.62 16.34
CA SER A 140 -15.03 -6.98 15.51
C SER A 140 -15.23 -6.10 14.27
N ALA A 141 -14.48 -5.02 14.17
CA ALA A 141 -14.61 -4.07 13.06
C ALA A 141 -13.83 -4.50 11.81
N PHE A 142 -12.95 -5.49 11.91
CA PHE A 142 -12.06 -5.93 10.83
C PHE A 142 -12.10 -7.46 10.70
N PRO A 143 -13.12 -8.01 10.04
CA PRO A 143 -13.30 -9.47 9.91
C PRO A 143 -12.37 -10.13 8.89
N GLY A 144 -11.47 -9.39 8.25
CA GLY A 144 -10.47 -9.93 7.35
C GLY A 144 -9.30 -10.62 8.06
N THR A 145 -8.12 -10.59 7.47
CA THR A 145 -6.93 -11.32 7.93
C THR A 145 -6.51 -10.94 9.36
N CYS A 146 -6.77 -9.71 9.79
CA CYS A 146 -6.41 -9.20 11.11
C CYS A 146 -7.54 -9.32 12.16
N THR A 147 -8.49 -10.22 11.92
CA THR A 147 -9.64 -10.42 12.83
C THR A 147 -9.19 -10.75 14.26
N SER A 148 -9.99 -10.33 15.24
CA SER A 148 -9.76 -10.57 16.68
C SER A 148 -8.49 -9.92 17.26
N LEU A 149 -7.68 -9.21 16.48
CA LEU A 149 -6.54 -8.47 17.00
C LEU A 149 -6.95 -7.09 17.53
N SER A 150 -6.13 -6.53 18.42
CA SER A 150 -6.39 -5.24 19.05
C SER A 150 -5.10 -4.44 19.27
N GLY A 151 -5.22 -3.14 19.54
CA GLY A 151 -4.10 -2.29 19.86
C GLY A 151 -2.93 -2.37 18.86
N SER A 152 -1.73 -2.49 19.37
CA SER A 152 -0.51 -2.56 18.53
C SER A 152 -0.43 -3.83 17.69
N THR A 153 -1.02 -4.94 18.11
CA THR A 153 -1.03 -6.18 17.32
C THR A 153 -1.91 -6.06 16.08
N LEU A 154 -3.04 -5.36 16.17
CA LEU A 154 -3.86 -5.01 15.02
C LEU A 154 -3.09 -4.08 14.07
N GLY A 155 -2.43 -3.06 14.61
CA GLY A 155 -1.63 -2.13 13.79
C GLY A 155 -0.51 -2.82 13.04
N ALA A 156 0.23 -3.71 13.69
CA ALA A 156 1.30 -4.49 13.07
C ALA A 156 0.77 -5.46 12.00
N CYS A 157 -0.40 -6.06 12.23
CA CYS A 157 -1.04 -6.92 11.23
C CYS A 157 -1.45 -6.12 9.99
N LEU A 158 -2.11 -4.98 10.16
CA LEU A 158 -2.53 -4.11 9.06
C LEU A 158 -1.34 -3.57 8.26
N ASP A 159 -0.25 -3.16 8.94
CA ASP A 159 0.98 -2.74 8.26
C ASP A 159 1.55 -3.85 7.38
N ARG A 160 1.59 -5.09 7.89
CA ARG A 160 2.05 -6.26 7.13
C ARG A 160 1.15 -6.55 5.91
N GLN A 161 -0.18 -6.42 6.05
CA GLN A 161 -1.09 -6.58 4.90
C GLN A 161 -0.80 -5.52 3.83
N VAL A 162 -0.62 -4.26 4.25
CA VAL A 162 -0.24 -3.18 3.32
C VAL A 162 1.08 -3.48 2.63
N GLU A 163 2.09 -3.94 3.36
CA GLU A 163 3.40 -4.27 2.80
C GLU A 163 3.32 -5.38 1.76
N CYS A 164 2.67 -6.49 2.11
CA CYS A 164 2.45 -7.61 1.18
C CYS A 164 1.74 -7.13 -0.09
N ARG A 165 0.68 -6.34 0.04
CA ARG A 165 -0.10 -5.86 -1.09
C ARG A 165 0.67 -4.86 -1.95
N VAL A 166 1.44 -3.96 -1.33
CA VAL A 166 2.34 -3.03 -2.04
C VAL A 166 3.38 -3.79 -2.85
N CYS A 167 4.02 -4.83 -2.29
CA CYS A 167 4.97 -5.67 -3.03
C CYS A 167 4.32 -6.36 -4.23
N GLN A 168 3.10 -6.88 -4.08
CA GLN A 168 2.37 -7.49 -5.19
C GLN A 168 2.05 -6.48 -6.30
N ILE A 169 1.55 -5.29 -5.93
CA ILE A 169 1.27 -4.21 -6.88
C ILE A 169 2.55 -3.83 -7.65
N ILE A 170 3.68 -3.67 -6.94
CA ILE A 170 4.97 -3.34 -7.56
C ILE A 170 5.40 -4.43 -8.54
N ASN A 171 5.28 -5.71 -8.15
CA ASN A 171 5.60 -6.82 -9.03
C ASN A 171 4.73 -6.83 -10.30
N GLU A 172 3.43 -6.60 -10.17
CA GLU A 172 2.51 -6.53 -11.31
C GLU A 172 2.78 -5.31 -12.21
N MET A 173 3.17 -4.17 -11.60
CA MET A 173 3.43 -2.93 -12.34
C MET A 173 4.78 -2.90 -13.04
N ASP A 174 5.80 -3.52 -12.46
CA ASP A 174 7.18 -3.41 -12.91
C ASP A 174 7.82 -4.75 -13.29
N GLY A 175 7.19 -5.89 -13.01
CA GLY A 175 7.69 -7.23 -13.36
C GLY A 175 8.99 -7.58 -12.60
N ILE A 176 9.08 -7.25 -11.31
CA ILE A 176 10.32 -7.44 -10.52
C ILE A 176 10.13 -8.38 -9.35
#